data_9bb45e6c4c65981cf56859a078f0464e
#
_entry.id   9bb45e6c4c65981cf56859a078f0464e
#
_cell.length_a   1.000
_cell.length_b   1.000
_cell.length_c   1.000
_cell.angle_alpha   90.00
_cell.angle_beta   90.00
_cell.angle_gamma   90.00
#
_symmetry.space_group_name_H-M   'P 1'
#
loop_
_entity.id
_entity.type
_entity.pdbx_description
1 polymer ?
#
loop_
_entity_poly.entity_id
_entity_poly.type
_entity_poly.pdbx_seq_one_letter_code
_entity_poly.pdbx_strand_id
1 'polypeptide(L)'
;MATNEKVTEVATKEKQSLLITSNSEKFTNKVLREFGSTAGAIQVTDYQRQLIQGYFISIDRALKAAEEKRIYKNNNNSDHSYDDPNPITWNTVDLNALALDVVYYARMGLDMMQSNHLSAIPFKNNNKICESGTKMYTVTLIPGYNGIQYIALKYALEKPA
;
A
#
# COMPACT_ATOMS: atom_id res chain seq x y z
N MET A 1 -30.16 -29.03 -4.16
CA MET A 1 -29.46 -27.96 -4.92
C MET A 1 -28.73 -26.92 -4.05
N ALA A 2 -28.86 -26.95 -2.73
CA ALA A 2 -28.20 -25.94 -1.84
C ALA A 2 -26.75 -26.22 -1.47
N THR A 3 -26.19 -27.37 -1.83
CA THR A 3 -24.81 -27.77 -1.47
C THR A 3 -23.72 -27.22 -2.39
N ASN A 4 -24.03 -26.94 -3.66
CA ASN A 4 -23.03 -26.44 -4.61
C ASN A 4 -22.71 -24.95 -4.46
N GLU A 5 -23.68 -24.13 -4.08
CA GLU A 5 -23.45 -22.68 -3.89
C GLU A 5 -22.56 -22.39 -2.67
N LYS A 6 -22.76 -23.12 -1.56
CA LYS A 6 -21.92 -22.97 -0.37
C LYS A 6 -20.46 -23.38 -0.59
N VAL A 7 -20.23 -24.42 -1.36
CA VAL A 7 -18.86 -24.88 -1.69
C VAL A 7 -18.13 -23.87 -2.57
N THR A 8 -18.84 -23.25 -3.52
CA THR A 8 -18.26 -22.23 -4.40
C THR A 8 -17.95 -20.94 -3.64
N GLU A 9 -18.81 -20.56 -2.71
CA GLU A 9 -18.61 -19.34 -1.90
C GLU A 9 -17.45 -19.49 -0.91
N VAL A 10 -17.30 -20.65 -0.28
CA VAL A 10 -16.17 -20.96 0.61
C VAL A 10 -14.86 -20.99 -0.17
N ALA A 11 -14.83 -21.66 -1.33
CA ALA A 11 -13.63 -21.71 -2.17
C ALA A 11 -13.22 -20.33 -2.71
N THR A 12 -14.18 -19.45 -2.96
CA THR A 12 -13.90 -18.07 -3.39
C THR A 12 -13.34 -17.23 -2.24
N LYS A 13 -13.89 -17.39 -1.03
CA LYS A 13 -13.38 -16.72 0.18
C LYS A 13 -11.99 -17.21 0.57
N GLU A 14 -11.72 -18.50 0.47
CA GLU A 14 -10.39 -19.07 0.72
C GLU A 14 -9.35 -18.59 -0.31
N LYS A 15 -9.69 -18.52 -1.60
CA LYS A 15 -8.80 -17.97 -2.62
C LYS A 15 -8.52 -16.48 -2.41
N GLN A 16 -9.52 -15.69 -2.01
CA GLN A 16 -9.31 -14.27 -1.66
C GLN A 16 -8.43 -14.12 -0.42
N SER A 17 -8.62 -14.95 0.60
CA SER A 17 -7.80 -14.98 1.81
C SER A 17 -6.34 -15.33 1.49
N LEU A 18 -6.10 -16.33 0.65
CA LEU A 18 -4.75 -16.72 0.21
C LEU A 18 -4.06 -15.65 -0.62
N LEU A 19 -4.79 -14.93 -1.49
CA LEU A 19 -4.26 -13.82 -2.28
C LEU A 19 -3.87 -12.63 -1.40
N ILE A 20 -4.68 -12.30 -0.40
CA ILE A 20 -4.39 -11.21 0.55
C ILE A 20 -3.16 -11.57 1.38
N THR A 21 -3.06 -12.79 1.89
CA THR A 21 -1.88 -13.27 2.62
C THR A 21 -0.62 -13.21 1.77
N SER A 22 -0.69 -13.64 0.50
CA SER A 22 0.44 -13.57 -0.43
C SER A 22 0.92 -12.14 -0.71
N ASN A 23 0.01 -11.18 -0.89
CA ASN A 23 0.38 -9.77 -1.10
C ASN A 23 0.98 -9.15 0.17
N SER A 24 0.41 -9.47 1.33
CA SER A 24 0.95 -9.04 2.62
C SER A 24 2.35 -9.57 2.86
N GLU A 25 2.59 -10.83 2.57
CA GLU A 25 3.92 -11.44 2.69
C GLU A 25 4.93 -10.81 1.73
N LYS A 26 4.57 -10.64 0.46
CA LYS A 26 5.43 -9.98 -0.53
C LYS A 26 5.81 -8.56 -0.10
N PHE A 27 4.82 -7.78 0.34
CA PHE A 27 5.03 -6.43 0.83
C PHE A 27 5.93 -6.42 2.06
N THR A 28 5.59 -7.21 3.08
CA THR A 28 6.36 -7.28 4.33
C THR A 28 7.80 -7.72 4.09
N ASN A 29 8.00 -8.77 3.31
CA ASN A 29 9.34 -9.26 2.98
C ASN A 29 10.16 -8.21 2.21
N LYS A 30 9.52 -7.47 1.30
CA LYS A 30 10.20 -6.41 0.57
C LYS A 30 10.61 -5.26 1.49
N VAL A 31 9.71 -4.80 2.36
CA VAL A 31 9.99 -3.74 3.34
C VAL A 31 11.09 -4.18 4.32
N LEU A 32 11.02 -5.40 4.86
CA LEU A 32 12.04 -5.92 5.77
C LEU A 32 13.42 -6.03 5.10
N ARG A 33 13.49 -6.39 3.82
CA ARG A 33 14.74 -6.41 3.06
C ARG A 33 15.33 -5.01 2.93
N GLU A 34 14.52 -4.00 2.65
CA GLU A 34 14.98 -2.61 2.57
C GLU A 34 15.44 -2.08 3.94
N PHE A 35 14.77 -2.45 5.03
CA PHE A 35 15.25 -2.15 6.39
C PHE A 35 16.63 -2.74 6.64
N GLY A 36 16.85 -3.99 6.29
CA GLY A 36 18.14 -4.67 6.45
C GLY A 36 19.26 -4.08 5.61
N SER A 37 18.96 -3.67 4.36
CA SER A 37 19.95 -3.10 3.43
C SER A 37 20.40 -1.70 3.83
N THR A 38 19.50 -0.90 4.39
CA THR A 38 19.81 0.50 4.78
C THR A 38 20.40 0.68 6.18
N ALA A 39 20.18 -0.28 7.07
CA ALA A 39 20.52 -0.14 8.48
C ALA A 39 21.59 -1.13 8.97
N GLY A 40 22.16 -1.95 8.08
CA GLY A 40 22.97 -3.09 8.50
C GLY A 40 22.11 -4.15 9.22
N ALA A 41 22.70 -5.01 10.01
CA ALA A 41 22.01 -6.11 10.69
C ALA A 41 21.09 -5.66 11.87
N ILE A 42 20.44 -4.51 11.78
CA ILE A 42 19.51 -4.03 12.82
C ILE A 42 18.24 -4.90 12.76
N GLN A 43 17.94 -5.55 13.86
CA GLN A 43 16.71 -6.31 14.02
C GLN A 43 15.52 -5.35 14.04
N VAL A 44 14.50 -5.67 13.22
CA VAL A 44 13.23 -4.94 13.20
C VAL A 44 12.50 -5.22 14.51
N THR A 45 12.16 -4.17 15.25
CA THR A 45 11.42 -4.26 16.51
C THR A 45 9.97 -4.70 16.30
N ASP A 46 9.31 -5.22 17.34
CA ASP A 46 7.88 -5.58 17.28
C ASP A 46 7.00 -4.36 16.95
N TYR A 47 7.36 -3.20 17.47
CA TYR A 47 6.69 -1.93 17.14
C TYR A 47 6.79 -1.62 15.62
N GLN A 48 7.98 -1.75 15.04
CA GLN A 48 8.16 -1.54 13.59
C GLN A 48 7.38 -2.57 12.76
N ARG A 49 7.29 -3.81 13.22
CA ARG A 49 6.46 -4.84 12.57
C ARG A 49 4.98 -4.46 12.56
N GLN A 50 4.47 -3.95 13.69
CA GLN A 50 3.09 -3.46 13.78
C GLN A 50 2.84 -2.28 12.85
N LEU A 51 3.79 -1.33 12.76
CA LEU A 51 3.72 -0.22 11.80
C LEU A 51 3.63 -0.73 10.36
N ILE A 52 4.48 -1.69 9.98
CA ILE A 52 4.49 -2.28 8.62
C ILE A 52 3.15 -2.93 8.30
N GLN A 53 2.53 -3.65 9.24
CA GLN A 53 1.19 -4.21 9.06
C GLN A 53 0.13 -3.12 8.88
N GLY A 54 0.20 -2.04 9.64
CA GLY A 54 -0.67 -0.88 9.50
C GLY A 54 -0.53 -0.21 8.14
N TYR A 55 0.69 -0.10 7.63
CA TYR A 55 0.96 0.40 6.27
C TYR A 55 0.30 -0.50 5.22
N PHE A 56 0.49 -1.82 5.31
CA PHE A 56 -0.14 -2.75 4.36
C PHE A 56 -1.66 -2.58 4.32
N ILE A 57 -2.31 -2.57 5.48
CA ILE A 57 -3.78 -2.45 5.59
C ILE A 57 -4.27 -1.13 4.99
N SER A 58 -3.59 -0.03 5.28
CA SER A 58 -3.99 1.29 4.81
C SER A 58 -3.76 1.47 3.31
N ILE A 59 -2.66 0.95 2.80
CA ILE A 59 -2.34 0.97 1.36
C ILE A 59 -3.32 0.08 0.59
N ASP A 60 -3.63 -1.12 1.09
CA ASP A 60 -4.61 -2.04 0.48
C ASP A 60 -5.98 -1.37 0.34
N ARG A 61 -6.43 -0.67 1.38
CA ARG A 61 -7.67 0.12 1.33
C ARG A 61 -7.60 1.23 0.30
N ALA A 62 -6.48 1.95 0.22
CA ALA A 62 -6.29 3.04 -0.74
C ALA A 62 -6.30 2.53 -2.19
N LEU A 63 -5.65 1.39 -2.46
CA LEU A 63 -5.66 0.75 -3.78
C LEU A 63 -7.07 0.31 -4.18
N LYS A 64 -7.80 -0.36 -3.27
CA LYS A 64 -9.19 -0.78 -3.51
C LYS A 64 -10.11 0.40 -3.80
N ALA A 65 -10.03 1.46 -3.00
CA ALA A 65 -10.83 2.66 -3.19
C ALA A 65 -10.51 3.36 -4.53
N ALA A 66 -9.24 3.38 -4.94
CA ALA A 66 -8.83 3.93 -6.23
C ALA A 66 -9.33 3.08 -7.40
N GLU A 67 -9.28 1.76 -7.29
CA GLU A 67 -9.79 0.84 -8.30
C GLU A 67 -11.32 0.95 -8.46
N GLU A 68 -12.06 1.02 -7.37
CA GLU A 68 -13.51 1.24 -7.40
C GLU A 68 -13.85 2.55 -8.12
N LYS A 69 -13.11 3.63 -7.86
CA LYS A 69 -13.29 4.91 -8.57
C LYS A 69 -12.97 4.81 -10.05
N ARG A 70 -11.94 4.06 -10.43
CA ARG A 70 -11.60 3.81 -11.83
C ARG A 70 -12.73 3.07 -12.54
N ILE A 71 -13.20 1.97 -11.96
CA ILE A 71 -14.30 1.17 -12.49
C ILE A 71 -15.57 2.02 -12.61
N TYR A 72 -15.90 2.78 -11.57
CA TYR A 72 -17.05 3.68 -11.60
C TYR A 72 -16.97 4.70 -12.73
N LYS A 73 -15.81 5.31 -12.95
CA LYS A 73 -15.60 6.26 -14.05
C LYS A 73 -15.76 5.59 -15.42
N ASN A 74 -15.18 4.42 -15.61
CA ASN A 74 -15.31 3.69 -16.87
C ASN A 74 -16.77 3.30 -17.17
N ASN A 75 -17.50 2.81 -16.17
CA ASN A 75 -18.90 2.42 -16.31
C ASN A 75 -19.86 3.59 -16.56
N ASN A 76 -19.52 4.79 -16.10
CA ASN A 76 -20.35 6.00 -16.28
C ASN A 76 -19.88 6.89 -17.44
N ASN A 77 -18.90 6.44 -18.21
CA ASN A 77 -18.44 7.15 -19.41
C ASN A 77 -19.23 6.67 -20.63
N SER A 78 -20.16 7.50 -21.12
CA SER A 78 -21.03 7.16 -22.23
C SER A 78 -20.31 6.92 -23.56
N ASP A 79 -19.11 7.46 -23.72
CA ASP A 79 -18.33 7.40 -24.96
C ASP A 79 -17.25 6.30 -24.95
N HIS A 80 -16.94 5.72 -23.79
CA HIS A 80 -15.88 4.70 -23.59
C HIS A 80 -14.50 5.04 -24.18
N SER A 81 -14.36 6.20 -24.85
CA SER A 81 -13.11 6.64 -25.50
C SER A 81 -12.03 7.05 -24.48
N TYR A 82 -12.43 7.34 -23.25
CA TYR A 82 -11.55 7.74 -22.15
C TYR A 82 -11.46 6.70 -21.03
N ASP A 83 -11.91 5.47 -21.31
CA ASP A 83 -11.81 4.39 -20.33
C ASP A 83 -10.35 4.11 -19.99
N ASP A 84 -10.07 3.96 -18.70
CA ASP A 84 -8.73 3.58 -18.23
C ASP A 84 -8.62 2.05 -18.15
N PRO A 85 -7.85 1.41 -19.04
CA PRO A 85 -7.70 -0.04 -19.06
C PRO A 85 -6.73 -0.55 -17.99
N ASN A 86 -6.04 0.33 -17.26
CA ASN A 86 -4.97 -0.06 -16.34
C ASN A 86 -5.54 -0.31 -14.92
N PRO A 87 -5.64 -1.56 -14.45
CA PRO A 87 -6.17 -1.85 -13.11
C PRO A 87 -5.21 -1.36 -12.02
N ILE A 88 -5.77 -0.94 -10.88
CA ILE A 88 -5.03 -0.48 -9.70
C ILE A 88 -5.02 -1.61 -8.67
N THR A 89 -3.99 -2.43 -8.69
CA THR A 89 -3.85 -3.61 -7.85
C THR A 89 -2.41 -3.76 -7.35
N TRP A 90 -2.17 -4.62 -6.38
CA TRP A 90 -0.81 -4.92 -5.91
C TRP A 90 0.14 -5.41 -7.02
N ASN A 91 -0.38 -6.06 -8.06
CA ASN A 91 0.41 -6.52 -9.20
C ASN A 91 0.85 -5.39 -10.14
N THR A 92 0.20 -4.23 -10.07
CA THR A 92 0.51 -3.05 -10.89
C THR A 92 1.24 -1.95 -10.10
N VAL A 93 1.47 -2.15 -8.82
CA VAL A 93 2.20 -1.20 -7.96
C VAL A 93 3.71 -1.40 -8.09
N ASP A 94 4.46 -0.29 -8.16
CA ASP A 94 5.92 -0.29 -8.00
C ASP A 94 6.29 -0.55 -6.54
N LEU A 95 6.42 -1.84 -6.21
CA LEU A 95 6.68 -2.28 -4.85
C LEU A 95 8.09 -1.87 -4.36
N ASN A 96 9.05 -1.69 -5.27
CA ASN A 96 10.40 -1.27 -4.90
C ASN A 96 10.40 0.18 -4.37
N ALA A 97 9.78 1.10 -5.11
CA ALA A 97 9.65 2.49 -4.69
C ALA A 97 8.84 2.61 -3.40
N LEU A 98 7.69 1.89 -3.32
CA LEU A 98 6.84 1.89 -2.14
C LEU A 98 7.56 1.39 -0.89
N ALA A 99 8.36 0.31 -0.98
CA ALA A 99 9.08 -0.23 0.16
C ALA A 99 10.10 0.76 0.74
N LEU A 100 10.78 1.53 -0.10
CA LEU A 100 11.71 2.58 0.33
C LEU A 100 10.98 3.69 1.09
N ASP A 101 9.84 4.15 0.58
CA ASP A 101 9.01 5.17 1.24
C ASP A 101 8.47 4.67 2.59
N VAL A 102 8.01 3.42 2.65
CA VAL A 102 7.56 2.79 3.90
C VAL A 102 8.67 2.76 4.94
N VAL A 103 9.87 2.34 4.57
CA VAL A 103 11.04 2.34 5.47
C VAL A 103 11.35 3.73 5.98
N TYR A 104 11.33 4.72 5.09
CA TYR A 104 11.60 6.12 5.44
C TYR A 104 10.63 6.65 6.49
N TYR A 105 9.32 6.52 6.25
CA TYR A 105 8.30 7.03 7.16
C TYR A 105 8.12 6.20 8.43
N ALA A 106 8.29 4.87 8.35
CA ALA A 106 8.26 4.00 9.52
C ALA A 106 9.43 4.28 10.49
N ARG A 107 10.60 4.65 9.98
CA ARG A 107 11.73 5.11 10.81
C ARG A 107 11.42 6.40 11.56
N MET A 108 10.64 7.28 10.96
CA MET A 108 10.18 8.48 11.63
C MET A 108 9.11 8.20 12.69
N GLY A 109 8.54 6.99 12.72
CA GLY A 109 7.48 6.59 13.63
C GLY A 109 6.08 7.04 13.17
N LEU A 110 5.91 7.41 11.91
CA LEU A 110 4.59 7.73 11.37
C LEU A 110 3.74 6.46 11.25
N ASP A 111 2.50 6.53 11.69
CA ASP A 111 1.56 5.42 11.72
C ASP A 111 0.37 5.71 10.80
N MET A 112 0.23 4.92 9.73
CA MET A 112 -0.89 5.07 8.79
C MET A 112 -2.25 4.71 9.40
N MET A 113 -2.28 4.03 10.53
CA MET A 113 -3.54 3.75 11.26
C MET A 113 -4.02 4.94 12.08
N GLN A 114 -3.15 5.93 12.33
CA GLN A 114 -3.52 7.18 12.99
C GLN A 114 -4.12 8.18 11.99
N SER A 115 -5.20 8.83 12.43
CA SER A 115 -5.89 9.82 11.61
C SER A 115 -4.95 10.95 11.19
N ASN A 116 -4.90 11.22 9.89
CA ASN A 116 -4.16 12.33 9.30
C ASN A 116 -2.64 12.31 9.60
N HIS A 117 -2.07 11.12 9.89
CA HIS A 117 -0.62 10.92 9.99
C HIS A 117 0.02 10.79 8.62
N LEU A 118 -0.48 9.86 7.81
CA LEU A 118 0.07 9.53 6.50
C LEU A 118 -1.03 8.98 5.60
N SER A 119 -1.06 9.41 4.35
CA SER A 119 -2.02 8.94 3.34
C SER A 119 -1.28 8.32 2.16
N ALA A 120 -1.87 7.29 1.56
CA ALA A 120 -1.35 6.65 0.35
C ALA A 120 -2.19 7.04 -0.87
N ILE A 121 -1.53 7.53 -1.91
CA ILE A 121 -2.18 7.91 -3.16
C ILE A 121 -1.48 7.20 -4.33
N PRO A 122 -2.20 6.33 -5.08
CA PRO A 122 -1.65 5.72 -6.27
C PRO A 122 -1.70 6.69 -7.46
N PHE A 123 -0.55 6.97 -8.06
CA PHE A 123 -0.40 7.75 -9.29
C PHE A 123 0.02 6.84 -10.44
N LYS A 124 -0.65 6.98 -11.59
CA LYS A 124 -0.25 6.28 -12.80
C LYS A 124 1.13 6.72 -13.26
N ASN A 125 2.05 5.77 -13.41
CA ASN A 125 3.38 6.02 -13.92
C ASN A 125 3.44 5.65 -15.41
N ASN A 126 3.44 6.65 -16.27
CA ASN A 126 3.44 6.44 -17.71
C ASN A 126 4.77 5.88 -18.26
N ASN A 127 5.84 5.96 -17.49
CA ASN A 127 7.18 5.53 -17.90
C ASN A 127 7.50 4.08 -17.49
N LYS A 128 6.66 3.46 -16.64
CA LYS A 128 6.84 2.08 -16.18
C LYS A 128 5.69 1.20 -16.62
N ILE A 129 6.02 0.03 -17.12
CA ILE A 129 5.08 -0.99 -17.61
C ILE A 129 5.26 -2.26 -16.80
N CYS A 130 4.16 -2.90 -16.40
CA CYS A 130 4.15 -4.20 -15.74
C CYS A 130 4.49 -5.33 -16.74
N GLU A 131 4.81 -6.51 -16.22
CA GLU A 131 4.96 -7.72 -17.03
C GLU A 131 3.71 -8.05 -17.85
N SER A 132 2.53 -7.66 -17.37
CA SER A 132 1.25 -7.78 -18.07
C SER A 132 1.05 -6.80 -19.21
N GLY A 133 1.98 -5.87 -19.46
CA GLY A 133 1.87 -4.82 -20.49
C GLY A 133 1.03 -3.60 -20.07
N THR A 134 0.47 -3.58 -18.86
CA THR A 134 -0.27 -2.44 -18.31
C THR A 134 0.66 -1.43 -17.63
N LYS A 135 0.20 -0.18 -17.50
CA LYS A 135 0.96 0.85 -16.78
C LYS A 135 1.09 0.51 -15.29
N MET A 136 2.24 0.79 -14.73
CA MET A 136 2.45 0.69 -13.28
C MET A 136 1.88 1.91 -12.56
N TYR A 137 1.60 1.71 -11.26
CA TYR A 137 1.25 2.77 -10.34
C TYR A 137 2.36 2.97 -9.31
N THR A 138 2.73 4.22 -9.10
CA THR A 138 3.59 4.63 -7.99
C THR A 138 2.67 5.07 -6.84
N VAL A 139 2.74 4.38 -5.72
CA VAL A 139 2.00 4.79 -4.52
C VAL A 139 2.87 5.78 -3.77
N THR A 140 2.40 7.02 -3.67
CA THR A 140 3.08 8.09 -2.93
C THR A 140 2.50 8.19 -1.53
N LEU A 141 3.35 8.17 -0.53
CA LEU A 141 2.97 8.38 0.86
C LEU A 141 3.09 9.87 1.19
N ILE A 142 1.99 10.48 1.65
CA ILE A 142 1.91 11.93 1.90
C ILE A 142 1.60 12.15 3.37
N PRO A 143 2.51 12.82 4.12
CA PRO A 143 2.27 13.18 5.51
C PRO A 143 1.09 14.15 5.61
N GLY A 144 0.16 13.84 6.51
CA GLY A 144 -0.92 14.74 6.89
C GLY A 144 -0.49 15.70 8.00
N TYR A 145 -1.40 16.59 8.39
CA TYR A 145 -1.13 17.62 9.39
C TYR A 145 -0.65 17.04 10.74
N ASN A 146 -1.33 16.01 11.23
CA ASN A 146 -0.94 15.36 12.49
C ASN A 146 0.41 14.65 12.38
N GLY A 147 0.74 14.09 11.22
CA GLY A 147 2.04 13.48 10.97
C GLY A 147 3.16 14.52 10.97
N ILE A 148 2.94 15.67 10.33
CA ILE A 148 3.90 16.78 10.33
C ILE A 148 4.12 17.31 11.76
N GLN A 149 3.05 17.51 12.53
CA GLN A 149 3.17 17.90 13.93
C GLN A 149 3.93 16.88 14.77
N TYR A 150 3.65 15.59 14.59
CA TYR A 150 4.36 14.52 15.28
C TYR A 150 5.85 14.57 15.02
N ILE A 151 6.28 14.70 13.75
CA ILE A 151 7.68 14.82 13.37
C ILE A 151 8.30 16.07 14.00
N ALA A 152 7.63 17.22 13.88
CA ALA A 152 8.12 18.48 14.40
C ALA A 152 8.36 18.41 15.92
N LEU A 153 7.42 17.86 16.68
CA LEU A 153 7.54 17.68 18.13
C LEU A 153 8.66 16.70 18.50
N LYS A 154 8.76 15.57 17.80
CA LYS A 154 9.79 14.57 18.03
C LYS A 154 11.18 15.18 17.88
N TYR A 155 11.43 15.86 16.75
CA TYR A 155 12.74 16.45 16.50
C TYR A 155 13.01 17.70 17.35
N ALA A 156 11.99 18.43 17.78
CA ALA A 156 12.17 19.54 18.73
C ALA A 156 12.60 19.07 20.12
N LEU A 157 12.12 17.90 20.57
CA LEU A 157 12.47 17.31 21.85
C LEU A 157 13.83 16.61 21.83
N GLU A 158 14.28 16.15 20.67
CA GLU A 158 15.57 15.47 20.49
C GLU A 158 16.75 16.45 20.31
N LYS A 159 16.51 17.76 20.17
CA LYS A 159 17.60 18.75 20.14
C LYS A 159 18.17 18.91 21.54
N PRO A 160 19.48 18.68 21.73
CA PRO A 160 20.14 19.10 22.96
C PRO A 160 19.97 20.61 23.14
N ALA A 161 19.61 20.98 24.35
CA ALA A 161 19.46 22.38 24.74
C ALA A 161 20.79 23.15 24.54
#